data_70289d04b8e90d284d729fbcdf26bbcf
#
_entry.id   70289d04b8e90d284d729fbcdf26bbcf
#
_cell.length_a   1.000
_cell.length_b   1.000
_cell.length_c   1.000
_cell.angle_alpha   90.00
_cell.angle_beta   90.00
_cell.angle_gamma   90.00
#
_symmetry.space_group_name_H-M   'P 1'
#
loop_
_entity.id
_entity.type
_entity.pdbx_description
1 polymer ?
#
loop_
_entity_poly.entity_id
_entity_poly.type
_entity_poly.pdbx_seq_one_letter_code
_entity_poly.pdbx_strand_id
1 'polypeptide(L)'
;YSASADSIPILCITGQAPRARLHKEDFQAVDIEAIAKPVSKMAVTVREAALVPRVLQQAFHLMRSGRPGPVLVDLPFDVQVAEIEFDPDMYEPLPVYKPAASRMQIEKAVEMLIQAERPVIVAGGGVINADAAALLQQFAELTSVPVIPTLMGWGCIPDDHELMAGMVGLQTAHRYGNATLLASDMVFGIGNRFANRHTGSVEKYTEGRKIVHIDIEPTQIGRVLCPDLGIVSDAKAALTLLVEVAQEMQKAGRLPCRKEWVADCQQRKRTLLRKTHFDNVPVKPQRVYEEMNKAFGRDVCYVTTIGLSQIAAAQMLHVFKDRR
;
A
#
# COMPACT_ATOMS: atom_id res chain seq x y z
N TYR A 1 -5.41 15.34 -1.23
CA TYR A 1 -5.90 14.34 -0.26
C TYR A 1 -5.60 12.90 -0.71
N SER A 2 -5.89 12.53 -1.97
CA SER A 2 -5.67 11.15 -2.46
C SER A 2 -4.22 10.71 -2.31
N ALA A 3 -3.25 11.57 -2.64
CA ALA A 3 -1.83 11.26 -2.46
C ALA A 3 -1.47 10.98 -0.99
N SER A 4 -2.03 11.76 -0.04
CA SER A 4 -1.86 11.52 1.40
C SER A 4 -2.50 10.21 1.83
N ALA A 5 -3.74 9.94 1.39
CA ALA A 5 -4.47 8.73 1.73
C ALA A 5 -3.78 7.46 1.21
N ASP A 6 -3.21 7.52 0.00
CA ASP A 6 -2.57 6.39 -0.68
C ASP A 6 -1.05 6.33 -0.49
N SER A 7 -0.49 7.21 0.37
CA SER A 7 0.94 7.24 0.70
C SER A 7 1.83 7.50 -0.53
N ILE A 8 1.41 8.40 -1.41
CA ILE A 8 2.15 8.76 -2.63
C ILE A 8 3.02 9.99 -2.36
N PRO A 9 4.34 9.89 -2.52
CA PRO A 9 5.26 11.01 -2.32
C PRO A 9 5.25 11.91 -3.56
N ILE A 10 4.45 12.98 -3.53
CA ILE A 10 4.44 14.02 -4.58
C ILE A 10 4.90 15.35 -4.03
N LEU A 11 5.66 16.08 -4.83
CA LEU A 11 6.01 17.47 -4.59
C LEU A 11 5.08 18.37 -5.40
N CYS A 12 4.26 19.17 -4.69
CA CYS A 12 3.44 20.21 -5.30
C CYS A 12 4.20 21.54 -5.18
N ILE A 13 4.56 22.15 -6.30
CA ILE A 13 5.13 23.49 -6.33
C ILE A 13 4.04 24.43 -6.84
N THR A 14 3.69 25.45 -6.06
CA THR A 14 2.68 26.45 -6.40
C THR A 14 3.31 27.82 -6.55
N GLY A 15 2.77 28.62 -7.48
CA GLY A 15 3.07 30.04 -7.57
C GLY A 15 2.14 30.86 -6.68
N GLN A 16 2.63 31.97 -6.20
CA GLN A 16 1.91 32.86 -5.29
C GLN A 16 2.11 34.34 -5.68
N ALA A 17 1.20 35.20 -5.28
CA ALA A 17 1.38 36.65 -5.39
C ALA A 17 2.67 37.10 -4.66
N PRO A 18 3.28 38.24 -5.07
CA PRO A 18 4.45 38.78 -4.37
C PRO A 18 4.18 38.96 -2.90
N ARG A 19 5.21 38.74 -2.04
CA ARG A 19 5.09 38.79 -0.56
C ARG A 19 4.43 40.07 -0.05
N ALA A 20 4.70 41.20 -0.67
CA ALA A 20 4.11 42.50 -0.31
C ALA A 20 2.59 42.56 -0.56
N ARG A 21 2.02 41.66 -1.33
CA ARG A 21 0.62 41.58 -1.70
C ARG A 21 -0.17 40.42 -1.06
N LEU A 22 0.51 39.57 -0.28
CA LEU A 22 -0.14 38.52 0.45
C LEU A 22 -1.16 39.12 1.44
N HIS A 23 -2.31 38.46 1.60
CA HIS A 23 -3.41 38.89 2.49
C HIS A 23 -4.08 40.25 2.10
N LYS A 24 -3.94 40.67 0.85
CA LYS A 24 -4.47 41.98 0.34
C LYS A 24 -5.46 41.81 -0.81
N GLU A 25 -6.18 40.71 -0.92
CA GLU A 25 -7.15 40.44 -2.00
C GLU A 25 -6.55 40.57 -3.41
N ASP A 26 -5.25 40.29 -3.57
CA ASP A 26 -4.59 40.31 -4.86
C ASP A 26 -4.91 39.05 -5.67
N PHE A 27 -4.79 39.10 -6.98
CA PHE A 27 -5.03 37.96 -7.85
C PHE A 27 -4.16 36.78 -7.43
N GLN A 28 -4.79 35.64 -7.17
CA GLN A 28 -4.14 34.38 -6.67
C GLN A 28 -3.43 34.48 -5.31
N ALA A 29 -3.68 35.52 -4.52
CA ALA A 29 -3.14 35.65 -3.15
C ALA A 29 -3.91 34.80 -2.14
N VAL A 30 -3.95 33.50 -2.36
CA VAL A 30 -4.67 32.54 -1.51
C VAL A 30 -3.72 31.92 -0.47
N ASP A 31 -4.20 31.66 0.73
CA ASP A 31 -3.43 30.93 1.76
C ASP A 31 -3.40 29.43 1.43
N ILE A 32 -2.65 29.08 0.39
CA ILE A 32 -2.52 27.70 -0.06
C ILE A 32 -1.79 26.82 0.96
N GLU A 33 -0.89 27.41 1.76
CA GLU A 33 -0.21 26.72 2.85
C GLU A 33 -1.22 26.20 3.88
N ALA A 34 -2.13 27.05 4.35
CA ALA A 34 -3.16 26.64 5.31
C ALA A 34 -4.13 25.60 4.71
N ILE A 35 -4.49 25.73 3.44
CA ILE A 35 -5.34 24.75 2.73
C ILE A 35 -4.67 23.38 2.63
N ALA A 36 -3.37 23.33 2.36
CA ALA A 36 -2.64 22.09 2.13
C ALA A 36 -2.19 21.39 3.41
N LYS A 37 -2.02 22.09 4.53
CA LYS A 37 -1.54 21.53 5.82
C LYS A 37 -2.24 20.24 6.23
N PRO A 38 -3.58 20.12 6.24
CA PRO A 38 -4.26 18.91 6.71
C PRO A 38 -4.10 17.69 5.79
N VAL A 39 -3.60 17.87 4.58
CA VAL A 39 -3.49 16.81 3.55
C VAL A 39 -2.07 16.57 3.06
N SER A 40 -1.07 17.20 3.68
CA SER A 40 0.34 17.07 3.30
C SER A 40 1.23 16.83 4.52
N LYS A 41 2.42 16.31 4.30
CA LYS A 41 3.45 16.14 5.35
C LYS A 41 4.12 17.46 5.71
N MET A 42 4.20 18.37 4.74
CA MET A 42 4.68 19.73 4.91
C MET A 42 3.95 20.61 3.87
N ALA A 43 3.51 21.75 4.30
CA ALA A 43 3.09 22.85 3.43
C ALA A 43 3.81 24.12 3.91
N VAL A 44 4.49 24.80 3.02
CA VAL A 44 5.28 25.99 3.36
C VAL A 44 5.31 27.00 2.24
N THR A 45 5.08 28.26 2.59
CA THR A 45 5.31 29.40 1.70
C THR A 45 6.72 29.92 1.96
N VAL A 46 7.60 29.82 0.96
CA VAL A 46 9.00 30.24 1.06
C VAL A 46 9.09 31.75 0.98
N ARG A 47 9.48 32.40 2.07
CA ARG A 47 9.51 33.86 2.16
C ARG A 47 10.86 34.50 1.83
N GLU A 48 11.91 33.70 1.71
CA GLU A 48 13.27 34.16 1.39
C GLU A 48 13.84 33.27 0.29
N ALA A 49 14.32 33.87 -0.80
CA ALA A 49 14.86 33.11 -1.94
C ALA A 49 16.03 32.20 -1.56
N ALA A 50 16.91 32.67 -0.66
CA ALA A 50 18.05 31.88 -0.18
C ALA A 50 17.65 30.57 0.54
N LEU A 51 16.40 30.44 1.02
CA LEU A 51 15.89 29.23 1.67
C LEU A 51 15.34 28.20 0.69
N VAL A 52 15.09 28.54 -0.59
CA VAL A 52 14.52 27.61 -1.57
C VAL A 52 15.27 26.28 -1.65
N PRO A 53 16.62 26.25 -1.78
CA PRO A 53 17.36 25.00 -1.87
C PRO A 53 17.18 24.13 -0.60
N ARG A 54 17.23 24.74 0.58
CA ARG A 54 17.05 24.03 1.86
C ARG A 54 15.63 23.48 2.01
N VAL A 55 14.61 24.25 1.62
CA VAL A 55 13.22 23.80 1.68
C VAL A 55 12.97 22.63 0.71
N LEU A 56 13.56 22.67 -0.49
CA LEU A 56 13.47 21.56 -1.43
C LEU A 56 14.18 20.29 -0.89
N GLN A 57 15.39 20.44 -0.33
CA GLN A 57 16.09 19.32 0.32
C GLN A 57 15.24 18.68 1.41
N GLN A 58 14.63 19.51 2.27
CA GLN A 58 13.72 19.03 3.32
C GLN A 58 12.45 18.39 2.76
N ALA A 59 11.87 18.95 1.69
CA ALA A 59 10.70 18.42 1.01
C ALA A 59 10.95 16.99 0.52
N PHE A 60 12.04 16.76 -0.22
CA PHE A 60 12.42 15.44 -0.70
C PHE A 60 12.70 14.44 0.43
N HIS A 61 13.30 14.90 1.52
CA HIS A 61 13.50 14.06 2.71
C HIS A 61 12.16 13.65 3.34
N LEU A 62 11.28 14.61 3.60
CA LEU A 62 9.99 14.36 4.27
C LEU A 62 9.05 13.50 3.44
N MET A 63 8.99 13.72 2.11
CA MET A 63 8.15 12.89 1.25
C MET A 63 8.45 11.40 1.39
N ARG A 64 9.70 11.02 1.68
CA ARG A 64 10.23 9.65 1.71
C ARG A 64 10.39 9.08 3.12
N SER A 65 10.42 9.94 4.15
CA SER A 65 10.61 9.53 5.55
C SER A 65 9.34 8.96 6.15
N GLY A 66 9.44 7.90 6.96
CA GLY A 66 8.29 7.24 7.56
C GLY A 66 7.26 6.81 6.50
N ARG A 67 5.98 7.01 6.76
CA ARG A 67 4.93 6.82 5.76
C ARG A 67 5.10 7.87 4.65
N PRO A 68 5.28 7.48 3.37
CA PRO A 68 5.39 8.42 2.27
C PRO A 68 4.13 9.29 2.12
N GLY A 69 4.30 10.52 1.61
CA GLY A 69 3.15 11.39 1.41
C GLY A 69 3.53 12.71 0.72
N PRO A 70 2.53 13.52 0.35
CA PRO A 70 2.72 14.75 -0.40
C PRO A 70 3.35 15.86 0.45
N VAL A 71 4.05 16.75 -0.24
CA VAL A 71 4.58 18.03 0.27
C VAL A 71 4.18 19.15 -0.69
N LEU A 72 3.86 20.31 -0.13
CA LEU A 72 3.61 21.52 -0.90
C LEU A 72 4.66 22.59 -0.57
N VAL A 73 5.25 23.16 -1.63
CA VAL A 73 6.16 24.30 -1.56
C VAL A 73 5.55 25.43 -2.39
N ASP A 74 5.17 26.51 -1.74
CA ASP A 74 4.59 27.69 -2.34
C ASP A 74 5.64 28.77 -2.52
N LEU A 75 5.78 29.28 -3.74
CA LEU A 75 6.83 30.22 -4.12
C LEU A 75 6.21 31.57 -4.56
N PRO A 76 6.25 32.63 -3.73
CA PRO A 76 5.88 33.96 -4.11
C PRO A 76 6.66 34.45 -5.34
N PHE A 77 6.02 35.23 -6.21
CA PHE A 77 6.60 35.67 -7.48
C PHE A 77 7.95 36.38 -7.30
N ASP A 78 8.05 37.28 -6.32
CA ASP A 78 9.29 38.00 -6.02
C ASP A 78 10.41 37.06 -5.46
N VAL A 79 10.07 35.93 -4.88
CA VAL A 79 11.03 34.89 -4.50
C VAL A 79 11.50 34.10 -5.72
N GLN A 80 10.60 33.85 -6.69
CA GLN A 80 10.93 33.10 -7.91
C GLN A 80 11.91 33.85 -8.82
N VAL A 81 11.82 35.19 -8.87
CA VAL A 81 12.66 36.04 -9.74
C VAL A 81 13.93 36.53 -9.05
N ALA A 82 14.09 36.28 -7.77
CA ALA A 82 15.27 36.70 -7.05
C ALA A 82 16.49 35.84 -7.42
N GLU A 83 17.64 36.49 -7.54
CA GLU A 83 18.92 35.79 -7.73
C GLU A 83 19.53 35.40 -6.37
N ILE A 84 20.09 34.20 -6.29
CA ILE A 84 20.80 33.70 -5.12
C ILE A 84 22.13 33.07 -5.53
N GLU A 85 23.12 33.11 -4.64
CA GLU A 85 24.29 32.26 -4.75
C GLU A 85 23.88 30.83 -4.36
N PHE A 86 24.19 29.87 -5.22
CA PHE A 86 23.81 28.47 -5.03
C PHE A 86 24.96 27.53 -5.36
N ASP A 87 25.34 26.73 -4.36
CA ASP A 87 26.27 25.63 -4.51
C ASP A 87 25.51 24.30 -4.37
N PRO A 88 25.32 23.54 -5.49
CA PRO A 88 24.58 22.28 -5.46
C PRO A 88 25.17 21.24 -4.50
N ASP A 89 26.48 21.24 -4.31
CA ASP A 89 27.16 20.24 -3.46
C ASP A 89 26.83 20.39 -1.96
N MET A 90 26.34 21.55 -1.56
CA MET A 90 25.85 21.80 -0.20
C MET A 90 24.46 21.18 0.09
N TYR A 91 23.75 20.69 -0.93
CA TYR A 91 22.37 20.25 -0.81
C TYR A 91 22.17 18.79 -1.25
N GLU A 92 23.09 17.93 -0.86
CA GLU A 92 22.93 16.49 -1.07
C GLU A 92 21.63 15.97 -0.42
N PRO A 93 21.03 14.91 -0.99
CA PRO A 93 19.83 14.29 -0.41
C PRO A 93 20.08 13.84 1.02
N LEU A 94 19.22 14.25 1.95
CA LEU A 94 19.30 13.80 3.33
C LEU A 94 18.99 12.29 3.42
N PRO A 95 19.73 11.53 4.27
CA PRO A 95 19.49 10.10 4.44
C PRO A 95 18.11 9.84 5.05
N VAL A 96 17.45 8.80 4.56
CA VAL A 96 16.14 8.37 5.05
C VAL A 96 16.31 7.07 5.81
N TYR A 97 16.03 7.10 7.11
CA TYR A 97 16.01 5.92 7.97
C TYR A 97 14.56 5.48 8.19
N LYS A 98 14.32 4.18 8.16
CA LYS A 98 13.01 3.59 8.37
C LYS A 98 13.00 2.73 9.63
N PRO A 99 11.89 2.69 10.40
CA PRO A 99 11.81 1.86 11.59
C PRO A 99 11.91 0.37 11.22
N ALA A 100 12.55 -0.40 12.08
CA ALA A 100 12.64 -1.85 11.96
C ALA A 100 12.09 -2.52 13.22
N ALA A 101 11.37 -3.62 13.03
CA ALA A 101 10.92 -4.47 14.14
C ALA A 101 12.10 -5.11 14.88
N SER A 102 11.93 -5.34 16.17
CA SER A 102 12.86 -6.19 16.90
C SER A 102 12.62 -7.67 16.55
N ARG A 103 13.69 -8.48 16.66
CA ARG A 103 13.59 -9.92 16.43
C ARG A 103 12.51 -10.58 17.31
N MET A 104 12.46 -10.20 18.60
CA MET A 104 11.46 -10.70 19.56
C MET A 104 10.01 -10.43 19.11
N GLN A 105 9.73 -9.26 18.51
CA GLN A 105 8.39 -8.95 17.99
C GLN A 105 8.04 -9.84 16.78
N ILE A 106 9.01 -10.10 15.92
CA ILE A 106 8.83 -10.96 14.74
C ILE A 106 8.66 -12.43 15.15
N GLU A 107 9.46 -12.92 16.09
CA GLU A 107 9.31 -14.28 16.64
C GLU A 107 7.89 -14.48 17.21
N LYS A 108 7.40 -13.51 18.00
CA LYS A 108 6.02 -13.56 18.52
C LYS A 108 4.98 -13.57 17.41
N ALA A 109 5.16 -12.77 16.36
CA ALA A 109 4.25 -12.75 15.21
C ALA A 109 4.24 -14.11 14.47
N VAL A 110 5.41 -14.70 14.25
CA VAL A 110 5.54 -16.03 13.62
C VAL A 110 4.96 -17.13 14.52
N GLU A 111 5.14 -17.06 15.83
CA GLU A 111 4.52 -18.01 16.77
C GLU A 111 2.99 -17.95 16.72
N MET A 112 2.41 -16.74 16.67
CA MET A 112 0.96 -16.58 16.47
C MET A 112 0.51 -17.17 15.12
N LEU A 113 1.30 -16.96 14.05
CA LEU A 113 1.03 -17.53 12.74
C LEU A 113 1.07 -19.06 12.76
N ILE A 114 2.03 -19.67 13.48
CA ILE A 114 2.15 -21.14 13.62
C ILE A 114 0.92 -21.73 14.30
N GLN A 115 0.35 -21.04 15.28
CA GLN A 115 -0.83 -21.49 16.03
C GLN A 115 -2.14 -21.40 15.22
N ALA A 116 -2.18 -20.57 14.17
CA ALA A 116 -3.36 -20.42 13.34
C ALA A 116 -3.53 -21.60 12.37
N GLU A 117 -4.75 -22.10 12.22
CA GLU A 117 -5.08 -23.18 11.29
C GLU A 117 -5.32 -22.66 9.87
N ARG A 118 -6.00 -21.52 9.76
CA ARG A 118 -6.43 -20.90 8.50
C ARG A 118 -6.01 -19.43 8.39
N PRO A 119 -4.71 -19.13 8.52
CA PRO A 119 -4.23 -17.77 8.43
C PRO A 119 -4.31 -17.24 6.99
N VAL A 120 -4.40 -15.90 6.87
CA VAL A 120 -4.22 -15.18 5.61
C VAL A 120 -3.26 -14.01 5.82
N ILE A 121 -2.41 -13.72 4.83
CA ILE A 121 -1.61 -12.51 4.78
C ILE A 121 -2.39 -11.44 4.01
N VAL A 122 -2.62 -10.29 4.62
CA VAL A 122 -3.19 -9.12 3.94
C VAL A 122 -2.07 -8.16 3.61
N ALA A 123 -1.74 -8.05 2.31
CA ALA A 123 -0.65 -7.23 1.82
C ALA A 123 -1.17 -5.90 1.26
N GLY A 124 -0.73 -4.79 1.85
CA GLY A 124 -1.09 -3.44 1.40
C GLY A 124 -0.05 -2.80 0.49
N GLY A 125 -0.33 -1.54 0.11
CA GLY A 125 0.58 -0.73 -0.71
C GLY A 125 1.95 -0.50 -0.06
N GLY A 126 2.07 -0.64 1.26
CA GLY A 126 3.33 -0.57 1.98
C GLY A 126 4.35 -1.62 1.54
N VAL A 127 3.90 -2.82 1.14
CA VAL A 127 4.77 -3.87 0.59
C VAL A 127 5.38 -3.43 -0.73
N ILE A 128 4.57 -2.87 -1.63
CA ILE A 128 5.03 -2.32 -2.92
C ILE A 128 5.98 -1.13 -2.69
N ASN A 129 5.58 -0.17 -1.85
CA ASN A 129 6.36 1.03 -1.58
C ASN A 129 7.73 0.72 -0.92
N ALA A 130 7.83 -0.38 -0.18
CA ALA A 130 9.07 -0.85 0.45
C ALA A 130 9.93 -1.73 -0.47
N ASP A 131 9.47 -2.04 -1.70
CA ASP A 131 10.15 -3.00 -2.59
C ASP A 131 10.34 -4.37 -1.92
N ALA A 132 9.25 -4.93 -1.44
CA ALA A 132 9.25 -6.12 -0.62
C ALA A 132 8.37 -7.26 -1.17
N ALA A 133 7.90 -7.15 -2.41
CA ALA A 133 7.03 -8.14 -3.03
C ALA A 133 7.66 -9.55 -3.08
N ALA A 134 8.95 -9.64 -3.47
CA ALA A 134 9.67 -10.91 -3.50
C ALA A 134 9.83 -11.54 -2.11
N LEU A 135 10.09 -10.73 -1.07
CA LEU A 135 10.18 -11.21 0.32
C LEU A 135 8.81 -11.65 0.84
N LEU A 136 7.73 -10.95 0.47
CA LEU A 136 6.37 -11.35 0.80
C LEU A 136 6.04 -12.71 0.19
N GLN A 137 6.33 -12.90 -1.10
CA GLN A 137 6.11 -14.19 -1.78
C GLN A 137 6.91 -15.30 -1.10
N GLN A 138 8.20 -15.09 -0.84
CA GLN A 138 9.05 -16.05 -0.15
C GLN A 138 8.50 -16.42 1.24
N PHE A 139 8.05 -15.43 2.03
CA PHE A 139 7.44 -15.68 3.34
C PHE A 139 6.15 -16.49 3.24
N ALA A 140 5.29 -16.15 2.28
CA ALA A 140 4.04 -16.86 2.02
C ALA A 140 4.29 -18.31 1.61
N GLU A 141 5.26 -18.56 0.72
CA GLU A 141 5.65 -19.90 0.28
C GLU A 141 6.21 -20.74 1.42
N LEU A 142 7.16 -20.19 2.22
CA LEU A 142 7.74 -20.86 3.39
C LEU A 142 6.67 -21.30 4.40
N THR A 143 5.69 -20.43 4.63
CA THR A 143 4.66 -20.66 5.65
C THR A 143 3.39 -21.32 5.10
N SER A 144 3.28 -21.49 3.78
CA SER A 144 2.08 -21.97 3.09
C SER A 144 0.82 -21.17 3.45
N VAL A 145 0.95 -19.82 3.48
CA VAL A 145 -0.15 -18.92 3.85
C VAL A 145 -0.67 -18.17 2.64
N PRO A 146 -1.98 -18.25 2.34
CA PRO A 146 -2.59 -17.50 1.26
C PRO A 146 -2.47 -15.99 1.44
N VAL A 147 -2.23 -15.27 0.32
CA VAL A 147 -2.07 -13.82 0.29
C VAL A 147 -3.30 -13.15 -0.29
N ILE A 148 -3.78 -12.15 0.40
CA ILE A 148 -4.87 -11.25 0.02
C ILE A 148 -4.28 -9.86 -0.21
N PRO A 149 -3.97 -9.44 -1.44
CA PRO A 149 -3.57 -8.07 -1.69
C PRO A 149 -4.75 -7.11 -1.51
N THR A 150 -4.47 -5.92 -0.98
CA THR A 150 -5.40 -4.79 -1.13
C THR A 150 -5.31 -4.22 -2.54
N LEU A 151 -6.22 -3.33 -2.95
CA LEU A 151 -6.11 -2.67 -4.24
C LEU A 151 -4.75 -1.98 -4.43
N MET A 152 -4.22 -1.34 -3.39
CA MET A 152 -2.90 -0.70 -3.43
C MET A 152 -1.73 -1.68 -3.35
N GLY A 153 -1.95 -2.90 -2.90
CA GLY A 153 -0.99 -4.00 -2.86
C GLY A 153 -1.10 -4.96 -4.06
N TRP A 154 -2.02 -4.71 -4.99
CA TRP A 154 -2.22 -5.57 -6.15
C TRP A 154 -0.95 -5.67 -7.01
N GLY A 155 -0.54 -6.88 -7.32
CA GLY A 155 0.74 -7.21 -7.98
C GLY A 155 1.88 -7.58 -7.02
N CYS A 156 1.71 -7.46 -5.67
CA CYS A 156 2.72 -7.94 -4.72
C CYS A 156 2.90 -9.47 -4.73
N ILE A 157 1.94 -10.18 -5.30
CA ILE A 157 2.00 -11.59 -5.66
C ILE A 157 1.28 -11.76 -7.00
N PRO A 158 1.79 -12.58 -7.94
CA PRO A 158 1.14 -12.79 -9.23
C PRO A 158 -0.28 -13.36 -9.09
N ASP A 159 -1.22 -12.91 -9.92
CA ASP A 159 -2.61 -13.38 -9.86
C ASP A 159 -2.78 -14.87 -10.19
N ASP A 160 -1.83 -15.48 -10.89
CA ASP A 160 -1.78 -16.92 -11.17
C ASP A 160 -1.01 -17.73 -10.12
N HIS A 161 -0.44 -17.10 -9.11
CA HIS A 161 0.26 -17.79 -8.03
C HIS A 161 -0.69 -18.67 -7.21
N GLU A 162 -0.24 -19.84 -6.78
CA GLU A 162 -1.04 -20.78 -6.00
C GLU A 162 -1.57 -20.16 -4.69
N LEU A 163 -0.77 -19.33 -4.04
CA LEU A 163 -1.15 -18.68 -2.79
C LEU A 163 -1.94 -17.37 -2.97
N MET A 164 -2.21 -16.92 -4.21
CA MET A 164 -3.03 -15.73 -4.46
C MET A 164 -4.51 -16.02 -4.15
N ALA A 165 -4.99 -15.52 -3.02
CA ALA A 165 -6.34 -15.76 -2.51
C ALA A 165 -7.39 -14.73 -2.99
N GLY A 166 -6.99 -13.75 -3.80
CA GLY A 166 -7.86 -12.69 -4.31
C GLY A 166 -8.00 -11.50 -3.37
N MET A 167 -8.42 -10.37 -3.90
CA MET A 167 -8.65 -9.15 -3.13
C MET A 167 -9.94 -9.23 -2.33
N VAL A 168 -9.97 -8.57 -1.16
CA VAL A 168 -11.10 -8.47 -0.24
C VAL A 168 -11.62 -7.03 -0.21
N GLY A 169 -12.90 -6.86 0.08
CA GLY A 169 -13.54 -5.58 0.28
C GLY A 169 -14.93 -5.47 -0.36
N LEU A 170 -15.38 -4.23 -0.55
CA LEU A 170 -16.75 -3.93 -0.96
C LEU A 170 -16.93 -3.90 -2.49
N GLN A 171 -16.03 -3.29 -3.23
CA GLN A 171 -16.21 -3.00 -4.65
C GLN A 171 -15.20 -3.69 -5.56
N THR A 172 -13.91 -3.65 -5.21
CA THR A 172 -12.81 -4.21 -6.01
C THR A 172 -12.51 -5.67 -5.66
N ALA A 173 -13.33 -6.29 -4.82
CA ALA A 173 -13.10 -7.62 -4.27
C ALA A 173 -13.44 -8.75 -5.24
N HIS A 174 -12.70 -9.83 -5.10
CA HIS A 174 -13.06 -11.12 -5.63
C HIS A 174 -14.03 -11.85 -4.68
N ARG A 175 -15.06 -12.53 -5.20
CA ARG A 175 -15.98 -13.32 -4.37
C ARG A 175 -15.24 -14.37 -3.55
N TYR A 176 -14.27 -15.04 -4.16
CA TYR A 176 -13.43 -16.04 -3.50
C TYR A 176 -12.49 -15.42 -2.46
N GLY A 177 -12.02 -14.18 -2.66
CA GLY A 177 -11.22 -13.46 -1.66
C GLY A 177 -12.01 -13.18 -0.39
N ASN A 178 -13.22 -12.61 -0.52
CA ASN A 178 -14.12 -12.40 0.62
C ASN A 178 -14.47 -13.71 1.32
N ALA A 179 -14.78 -14.78 0.58
CA ALA A 179 -15.07 -16.09 1.16
C ALA A 179 -13.86 -16.69 1.90
N THR A 180 -12.66 -16.50 1.38
CA THR A 180 -11.42 -16.95 2.04
C THR A 180 -11.16 -16.18 3.33
N LEU A 181 -11.30 -14.84 3.33
CA LEU A 181 -11.17 -14.05 4.54
C LEU A 181 -12.18 -14.50 5.61
N LEU A 182 -13.45 -14.65 5.23
CA LEU A 182 -14.50 -15.04 6.18
C LEU A 182 -14.28 -16.44 6.78
N ALA A 183 -13.58 -17.32 6.08
CA ALA A 183 -13.22 -18.65 6.57
C ALA A 183 -11.89 -18.68 7.36
N SER A 184 -11.11 -17.58 7.36
CA SER A 184 -9.84 -17.52 8.08
C SER A 184 -10.03 -17.33 9.58
N ASP A 185 -9.03 -17.72 10.36
CA ASP A 185 -8.94 -17.53 11.80
C ASP A 185 -7.86 -16.52 12.22
N MET A 186 -7.05 -16.06 11.26
CA MET A 186 -6.01 -15.06 11.48
C MET A 186 -5.80 -14.19 10.26
N VAL A 187 -5.60 -12.88 10.50
CA VAL A 187 -5.15 -11.89 9.52
C VAL A 187 -3.77 -11.38 9.91
N PHE A 188 -2.81 -11.60 9.02
CA PHE A 188 -1.45 -11.08 9.14
C PHE A 188 -1.30 -9.89 8.21
N GLY A 189 -1.60 -8.66 8.70
CA GLY A 189 -1.60 -7.44 7.92
C GLY A 189 -0.23 -6.80 7.80
N ILE A 190 0.25 -6.54 6.58
CA ILE A 190 1.55 -5.91 6.31
C ILE A 190 1.36 -4.70 5.39
N GLY A 191 1.78 -3.51 5.87
CA GLY A 191 1.73 -2.26 5.10
C GLY A 191 0.33 -1.89 4.61
N ASN A 192 -0.68 -2.10 5.45
CA ASN A 192 -2.09 -1.98 5.16
C ASN A 192 -2.81 -1.20 6.26
N ARG A 193 -3.48 -0.11 5.92
CA ARG A 193 -4.19 0.77 6.86
C ARG A 193 -5.61 0.33 7.20
N PHE A 194 -6.06 -0.83 6.77
CA PHE A 194 -7.41 -1.37 7.00
C PHE A 194 -8.55 -0.40 6.64
N ALA A 195 -8.43 0.27 5.47
CA ALA A 195 -9.45 1.19 5.00
C ALA A 195 -10.81 0.49 4.83
N ASN A 196 -11.90 1.21 5.02
CA ASN A 196 -13.27 0.67 4.97
C ASN A 196 -13.63 0.00 3.63
N ARG A 197 -13.02 0.42 2.52
CA ARG A 197 -13.20 -0.22 1.20
C ARG A 197 -12.67 -1.65 1.19
N HIS A 198 -11.66 -1.95 2.02
CA HIS A 198 -11.09 -3.27 2.19
C HIS A 198 -11.81 -4.05 3.30
N THR A 199 -12.04 -3.44 4.46
CA THR A 199 -12.62 -4.14 5.62
C THR A 199 -14.13 -4.35 5.51
N GLY A 200 -14.85 -3.40 4.92
CA GLY A 200 -16.30 -3.33 5.09
C GLY A 200 -16.66 -3.09 6.57
N SER A 201 -17.58 -3.89 7.13
CA SER A 201 -17.86 -3.89 8.59
C SER A 201 -16.64 -4.44 9.33
N VAL A 202 -16.11 -3.63 10.24
CA VAL A 202 -14.95 -4.00 11.08
C VAL A 202 -15.29 -5.18 11.99
N GLU A 203 -16.51 -5.21 12.55
CA GLU A 203 -16.96 -6.32 13.40
C GLU A 203 -16.92 -7.66 12.64
N LYS A 204 -17.46 -7.70 11.42
CA LYS A 204 -17.41 -8.90 10.58
C LYS A 204 -16.00 -9.26 10.11
N TYR A 205 -15.17 -8.24 9.89
CA TYR A 205 -13.78 -8.43 9.48
C TYR A 205 -12.93 -9.07 10.59
N THR A 206 -13.17 -8.71 11.84
CA THR A 206 -12.40 -9.18 13.02
C THR A 206 -13.01 -10.40 13.70
N GLU A 207 -14.30 -10.70 13.47
CA GLU A 207 -15.02 -11.78 14.13
C GLU A 207 -14.30 -13.13 14.04
N GLY A 208 -13.87 -13.68 15.18
CA GLY A 208 -13.19 -14.97 15.27
C GLY A 208 -11.76 -15.00 14.74
N ARG A 209 -11.12 -13.84 14.48
CA ARG A 209 -9.77 -13.75 13.91
C ARG A 209 -8.80 -13.08 14.86
N LYS A 210 -7.60 -13.65 14.95
CA LYS A 210 -6.44 -12.96 15.50
C LYS A 210 -5.86 -12.01 14.46
N ILE A 211 -5.42 -10.84 14.90
CA ILE A 211 -4.90 -9.80 14.03
C ILE A 211 -3.46 -9.46 14.40
N VAL A 212 -2.52 -9.67 13.49
CA VAL A 212 -1.18 -9.06 13.53
C VAL A 212 -1.18 -7.90 12.56
N HIS A 213 -0.68 -6.74 12.97
CA HIS A 213 -0.62 -5.54 12.14
C HIS A 213 0.79 -4.96 12.12
N ILE A 214 1.43 -4.99 10.97
CA ILE A 214 2.75 -4.40 10.72
C ILE A 214 2.56 -3.19 9.81
N ASP A 215 2.92 -2.01 10.29
CA ASP A 215 2.85 -0.76 9.50
C ASP A 215 4.02 0.16 9.88
N ILE A 216 4.48 0.96 8.93
CA ILE A 216 5.55 1.94 9.14
C ILE A 216 5.07 3.13 9.98
N GLU A 217 3.77 3.42 9.93
CA GLU A 217 3.15 4.57 10.58
C GLU A 217 2.52 4.16 11.92
N PRO A 218 3.10 4.56 13.07
CA PRO A 218 2.61 4.13 14.38
C PRO A 218 1.16 4.52 14.63
N THR A 219 0.67 5.61 14.05
CA THR A 219 -0.70 6.06 14.24
C THR A 219 -1.75 5.22 13.48
N GLN A 220 -1.31 4.30 12.62
CA GLN A 220 -2.20 3.34 11.96
C GLN A 220 -2.48 2.11 12.84
N ILE A 221 -1.56 1.77 13.75
CA ILE A 221 -1.75 0.63 14.66
C ILE A 221 -2.90 0.93 15.64
N GLY A 222 -3.94 0.10 15.59
CA GLY A 222 -5.11 0.28 16.45
C GLY A 222 -6.11 1.36 16.00
N ARG A 223 -5.86 2.06 14.89
CA ARG A 223 -6.72 3.15 14.44
C ARG A 223 -8.10 2.71 13.93
N VAL A 224 -8.17 1.59 13.21
CA VAL A 224 -9.41 1.08 12.61
C VAL A 224 -9.91 -0.15 13.34
N LEU A 225 -9.00 -1.03 13.69
CA LEU A 225 -9.27 -2.26 14.44
C LEU A 225 -8.16 -2.46 15.49
N CYS A 226 -8.49 -3.11 16.60
CA CYS A 226 -7.53 -3.42 17.63
C CYS A 226 -6.77 -4.71 17.25
N PRO A 227 -5.45 -4.67 16.96
CA PRO A 227 -4.69 -5.87 16.69
C PRO A 227 -4.32 -6.60 17.99
N ASP A 228 -4.21 -7.93 17.93
CA ASP A 228 -3.62 -8.74 19.02
C ASP A 228 -2.11 -8.49 19.16
N LEU A 229 -1.46 -8.13 18.04
CA LEU A 229 -0.06 -7.71 18.00
C LEU A 229 0.15 -6.60 16.96
N GLY A 230 0.56 -5.42 17.41
CA GLY A 230 0.96 -4.29 16.57
C GLY A 230 2.48 -4.15 16.51
N ILE A 231 3.05 -3.95 15.32
CA ILE A 231 4.49 -3.79 15.10
C ILE A 231 4.73 -2.58 14.20
N VAL A 232 5.50 -1.61 14.70
CA VAL A 232 5.93 -0.45 13.89
C VAL A 232 7.20 -0.81 13.15
N SER A 233 7.11 -1.00 11.83
CA SER A 233 8.25 -1.36 10.98
C SER A 233 8.00 -1.02 9.52
N ASP A 234 9.06 -0.71 8.78
CA ASP A 234 9.09 -0.78 7.33
C ASP A 234 8.80 -2.22 6.87
N ALA A 235 8.01 -2.35 5.80
CA ALA A 235 7.58 -3.68 5.33
C ALA A 235 8.76 -4.55 4.86
N LYS A 236 9.79 -3.96 4.21
CA LYS A 236 10.97 -4.72 3.78
C LYS A 236 11.78 -5.21 4.98
N ALA A 237 12.01 -4.33 5.95
CA ALA A 237 12.73 -4.70 7.17
C ALA A 237 12.00 -5.81 7.95
N ALA A 238 10.68 -5.70 8.10
CA ALA A 238 9.89 -6.72 8.77
C ALA A 238 9.90 -8.05 7.99
N LEU A 239 9.67 -8.02 6.67
CA LEU A 239 9.65 -9.22 5.84
C LEU A 239 10.99 -9.92 5.76
N THR A 240 12.10 -9.20 5.79
CA THR A 240 13.45 -9.80 5.88
C THR A 240 13.56 -10.66 7.14
N LEU A 241 13.25 -10.10 8.31
CA LEU A 241 13.28 -10.86 9.57
C LEU A 241 12.22 -11.97 9.62
N LEU A 242 11.03 -11.76 9.05
CA LEU A 242 9.99 -12.79 8.96
C LEU A 242 10.45 -14.01 8.15
N VAL A 243 11.14 -13.78 7.03
CA VAL A 243 11.71 -14.86 6.22
C VAL A 243 12.80 -15.59 6.98
N GLU A 244 13.71 -14.88 7.64
CA GLU A 244 14.77 -15.47 8.46
C GLU A 244 14.20 -16.38 9.57
N VAL A 245 13.26 -15.86 10.37
CA VAL A 245 12.61 -16.61 11.47
C VAL A 245 11.81 -17.78 10.92
N ALA A 246 11.07 -17.62 9.82
CA ALA A 246 10.33 -18.72 9.20
C ALA A 246 11.26 -19.83 8.71
N GLN A 247 12.42 -19.50 8.13
CA GLN A 247 13.43 -20.50 7.72
C GLN A 247 14.01 -21.26 8.91
N GLU A 248 14.26 -20.59 10.04
CA GLU A 248 14.70 -21.24 11.27
C GLU A 248 13.61 -22.18 11.82
N MET A 249 12.35 -21.75 11.83
CA MET A 249 11.22 -22.58 12.24
C MET A 249 11.00 -23.77 11.31
N GLN A 250 11.24 -23.60 10.00
CA GLN A 250 11.18 -24.69 9.03
C GLN A 250 12.27 -25.74 9.31
N LYS A 251 13.52 -25.29 9.52
CA LYS A 251 14.65 -26.19 9.86
C LYS A 251 14.41 -26.95 11.16
N ALA A 252 13.71 -26.32 12.11
CA ALA A 252 13.33 -26.94 13.39
C ALA A 252 12.08 -27.86 13.28
N GLY A 253 11.48 -27.99 12.10
CA GLY A 253 10.27 -28.79 11.88
C GLY A 253 9.02 -28.23 12.56
N ARG A 254 8.99 -26.92 12.87
CA ARG A 254 7.91 -26.25 13.61
C ARG A 254 6.83 -25.63 12.73
N LEU A 255 7.06 -25.47 11.43
CA LEU A 255 6.05 -24.91 10.53
C LEU A 255 4.94 -25.94 10.24
N PRO A 256 3.68 -25.60 10.44
CA PRO A 256 2.57 -26.52 10.16
C PRO A 256 2.36 -26.67 8.65
N CYS A 257 1.93 -27.86 8.24
CA CYS A 257 1.51 -28.12 6.86
C CYS A 257 0.07 -27.60 6.66
N ARG A 258 -0.12 -26.67 5.71
CA ARG A 258 -1.45 -26.05 5.41
C ARG A 258 -2.00 -26.43 4.04
N LYS A 259 -1.62 -27.60 3.51
CA LYS A 259 -2.05 -28.06 2.17
C LYS A 259 -3.57 -28.04 2.00
N GLU A 260 -4.32 -28.47 3.00
CA GLU A 260 -5.78 -28.49 2.96
C GLU A 260 -6.35 -27.07 2.90
N TRP A 261 -5.83 -26.15 3.70
CA TRP A 261 -6.25 -24.74 3.66
C TRP A 261 -5.96 -24.09 2.32
N VAL A 262 -4.77 -24.30 1.74
CA VAL A 262 -4.42 -23.80 0.40
C VAL A 262 -5.34 -24.42 -0.65
N ALA A 263 -5.60 -25.72 -0.60
CA ALA A 263 -6.51 -26.39 -1.52
C ALA A 263 -7.95 -25.85 -1.43
N ASP A 264 -8.41 -25.55 -0.23
CA ASP A 264 -9.70 -24.90 0.04
C ASP A 264 -9.78 -23.50 -0.61
N CYS A 265 -8.71 -22.70 -0.47
CA CYS A 265 -8.64 -21.38 -1.11
C CYS A 265 -8.69 -21.50 -2.64
N GLN A 266 -7.95 -22.45 -3.21
CA GLN A 266 -7.96 -22.72 -4.64
C GLN A 266 -9.32 -23.24 -5.12
N GLN A 267 -10.01 -24.06 -4.34
CA GLN A 267 -11.35 -24.49 -4.66
C GLN A 267 -12.35 -23.33 -4.69
N ARG A 268 -12.28 -22.41 -3.71
CA ARG A 268 -13.07 -21.17 -3.72
C ARG A 268 -12.77 -20.32 -4.94
N LYS A 269 -11.48 -20.17 -5.31
CA LYS A 269 -11.07 -19.44 -6.52
C LYS A 269 -11.73 -20.01 -7.77
N ARG A 270 -11.71 -21.33 -7.94
CA ARG A 270 -12.36 -22.00 -9.09
C ARG A 270 -13.88 -21.87 -9.12
N THR A 271 -14.54 -22.03 -7.98
CA THR A 271 -16.02 -22.09 -7.90
C THR A 271 -16.69 -20.73 -7.86
N LEU A 272 -16.00 -19.69 -7.33
CA LEU A 272 -16.55 -18.35 -7.15
C LEU A 272 -15.98 -17.31 -8.14
N LEU A 273 -15.20 -17.77 -9.12
CA LEU A 273 -14.70 -16.90 -10.19
C LEU A 273 -15.86 -16.24 -10.94
N ARG A 274 -15.72 -14.95 -11.26
CA ARG A 274 -16.72 -14.24 -12.05
C ARG A 274 -16.67 -14.72 -13.50
N LYS A 275 -17.85 -14.90 -14.11
CA LYS A 275 -17.94 -15.16 -15.55
C LYS A 275 -17.51 -13.90 -16.30
N THR A 276 -16.63 -14.06 -17.28
CA THR A 276 -16.13 -12.99 -18.15
C THR A 276 -16.54 -13.18 -19.60
N HIS A 277 -16.69 -14.44 -20.02
CA HIS A 277 -17.08 -14.76 -21.39
C HIS A 277 -18.58 -14.50 -21.65
N PHE A 278 -18.84 -13.55 -22.56
CA PHE A 278 -20.18 -13.18 -23.02
C PHE A 278 -20.15 -12.85 -24.52
N ASP A 279 -21.09 -13.39 -25.28
CA ASP A 279 -21.21 -13.15 -26.71
C ASP A 279 -22.34 -12.14 -27.07
N ASN A 280 -22.72 -11.31 -26.11
CA ASN A 280 -23.78 -10.32 -26.29
C ASN A 280 -23.39 -9.18 -27.24
N VAL A 281 -24.37 -8.67 -27.94
CA VAL A 281 -24.29 -7.39 -28.68
C VAL A 281 -25.36 -6.45 -28.09
N PRO A 282 -24.96 -5.26 -27.61
CA PRO A 282 -23.58 -4.72 -27.54
C PRO A 282 -22.66 -5.51 -26.59
N VAL A 283 -21.34 -5.39 -26.82
CA VAL A 283 -20.32 -6.12 -26.06
C VAL A 283 -20.39 -5.75 -24.58
N LYS A 284 -20.38 -6.76 -23.70
CA LYS A 284 -20.35 -6.53 -22.25
C LYS A 284 -18.93 -6.16 -21.77
N PRO A 285 -18.79 -5.26 -20.77
CA PRO A 285 -17.49 -4.88 -20.21
C PRO A 285 -16.62 -6.07 -19.78
N GLN A 286 -17.22 -7.11 -19.21
CA GLN A 286 -16.53 -8.33 -18.78
C GLN A 286 -15.77 -9.00 -19.93
N ARG A 287 -16.35 -9.04 -21.13
CA ARG A 287 -15.71 -9.59 -22.32
C ARG A 287 -14.49 -8.78 -22.74
N VAL A 288 -14.53 -7.46 -22.61
CA VAL A 288 -13.39 -6.59 -22.91
C VAL A 288 -12.19 -6.99 -22.04
N TYR A 289 -12.37 -7.13 -20.73
CA TYR A 289 -11.29 -7.51 -19.80
C TYR A 289 -10.78 -8.95 -20.07
N GLU A 290 -11.66 -9.87 -20.47
CA GLU A 290 -11.24 -11.21 -20.89
C GLU A 290 -10.30 -11.14 -22.11
N GLU A 291 -10.66 -10.37 -23.12
CA GLU A 291 -9.84 -10.22 -24.32
C GLU A 291 -8.54 -9.46 -24.03
N MET A 292 -8.56 -8.48 -23.12
CA MET A 292 -7.34 -7.81 -22.65
C MET A 292 -6.38 -8.80 -21.98
N ASN A 293 -6.86 -9.68 -21.11
CA ASN A 293 -6.04 -10.71 -20.47
C ASN A 293 -5.41 -11.70 -21.46
N LYS A 294 -6.08 -11.94 -22.60
CA LYS A 294 -5.56 -12.80 -23.68
C LYS A 294 -4.53 -12.07 -24.55
N ALA A 295 -4.82 -10.80 -24.86
CA ALA A 295 -4.03 -10.00 -25.79
C ALA A 295 -2.71 -9.48 -25.20
N PHE A 296 -2.69 -9.17 -23.89
CA PHE A 296 -1.53 -8.58 -23.24
C PHE A 296 -0.73 -9.63 -22.48
N GLY A 297 0.60 -9.46 -22.52
CA GLY A 297 1.54 -10.34 -21.81
C GLY A 297 1.66 -10.01 -20.31
N ARG A 298 2.59 -10.68 -19.64
CA ARG A 298 2.81 -10.58 -18.20
C ARG A 298 3.44 -9.26 -17.75
N ASP A 299 4.02 -8.48 -18.66
CA ASP A 299 4.74 -7.22 -18.38
C ASP A 299 3.88 -5.96 -18.59
N VAL A 300 2.57 -6.13 -18.77
CA VAL A 300 1.66 -5.01 -19.01
C VAL A 300 1.42 -4.22 -17.72
N CYS A 301 1.40 -2.89 -17.85
CA CYS A 301 0.96 -1.97 -16.80
C CYS A 301 -0.41 -1.41 -17.17
N TYR A 302 -1.41 -1.65 -16.34
CA TYR A 302 -2.76 -1.12 -16.53
C TYR A 302 -2.95 0.20 -15.77
N VAL A 303 -3.39 1.23 -16.47
CA VAL A 303 -3.80 2.51 -15.89
C VAL A 303 -5.29 2.68 -16.10
N THR A 304 -6.05 2.84 -15.03
CA THR A 304 -7.50 3.00 -15.06
C THR A 304 -7.92 4.34 -14.46
N THR A 305 -9.03 4.90 -14.96
CA THR A 305 -9.71 6.00 -14.30
C THR A 305 -10.54 5.49 -13.12
N ILE A 306 -10.85 6.38 -12.17
CA ILE A 306 -11.79 6.08 -11.07
C ILE A 306 -13.20 5.82 -11.63
N GLY A 307 -13.92 4.90 -11.01
CA GLY A 307 -15.30 4.57 -11.31
C GLY A 307 -15.49 3.08 -11.65
N LEU A 308 -16.49 2.77 -12.46
CA LEU A 308 -16.82 1.39 -12.83
C LEU A 308 -15.69 0.67 -13.58
N SER A 309 -14.90 1.41 -14.37
CA SER A 309 -13.73 0.86 -15.07
C SER A 309 -12.67 0.33 -14.09
N GLN A 310 -12.34 1.08 -13.02
CA GLN A 310 -11.41 0.63 -12.00
C GLN A 310 -11.96 -0.60 -11.24
N ILE A 311 -13.23 -0.55 -10.86
CA ILE A 311 -13.89 -1.64 -10.13
C ILE A 311 -13.87 -2.92 -10.96
N ALA A 312 -14.22 -2.83 -12.24
CA ALA A 312 -14.24 -3.96 -13.14
C ALA A 312 -12.85 -4.48 -13.47
N ALA A 313 -11.87 -3.58 -13.70
CA ALA A 313 -10.47 -3.94 -13.88
C ALA A 313 -9.93 -4.75 -12.69
N ALA A 314 -10.11 -4.25 -11.47
CA ALA A 314 -9.66 -4.92 -10.25
C ALA A 314 -10.29 -6.32 -10.04
N GLN A 315 -11.49 -6.55 -10.59
CA GLN A 315 -12.19 -7.83 -10.48
C GLN A 315 -11.88 -8.83 -11.60
N MET A 316 -11.31 -8.37 -12.71
CA MET A 316 -11.28 -9.16 -13.96
C MET A 316 -9.94 -9.15 -14.69
N LEU A 317 -9.09 -8.11 -14.51
CA LEU A 317 -7.74 -8.12 -15.07
C LEU A 317 -6.81 -8.99 -14.25
N HIS A 318 -5.78 -9.50 -14.90
CA HIS A 318 -4.70 -10.25 -14.25
C HIS A 318 -3.43 -9.40 -14.21
N VAL A 319 -2.81 -9.32 -13.04
CA VAL A 319 -1.56 -8.61 -12.79
C VAL A 319 -0.53 -9.61 -12.26
N PHE A 320 0.66 -9.61 -12.86
CA PHE A 320 1.68 -10.61 -12.60
C PHE A 320 2.93 -10.05 -11.95
N LYS A 321 3.07 -8.73 -11.92
CA LYS A 321 4.19 -8.02 -11.33
C LYS A 321 3.69 -6.82 -10.51
N ASP A 322 4.50 -6.36 -9.61
CA ASP A 322 4.25 -5.10 -8.94
C ASP A 322 4.39 -3.92 -9.92
N ARG A 323 3.86 -2.79 -9.54
CA ARG A 323 3.78 -1.57 -10.39
C ARG A 323 5.07 -0.73 -10.40
N ARG A 324 6.21 -1.36 -10.41
CA ARG A 324 7.52 -0.71 -10.52
C ARG A 324 8.19 -1.00 -11.82
#